data_8cfd9f52c80714aaa4856d2e4b3ccd17
#
_entry.id   8cfd9f52c80714aaa4856d2e4b3ccd17
#
_cell.length_a   1.000
_cell.length_b   1.000
_cell.length_c   1.000
_cell.angle_alpha   90.00
_cell.angle_beta   90.00
_cell.angle_gamma   90.00
#
_symmetry.space_group_name_H-M   'P 1'
#
loop_
_entity.id
_entity.type
_entity.pdbx_description
1 polymer ?
#
loop_
_entity_poly.entity_id
_entity_poly.type
_entity_poly.pdbx_seq_one_letter_code
_entity_poly.pdbx_strand_id
1 'polypeptide(L)'
;MFSRRTIVPAALVLGLAGLGAAGVARGADHRDSPDATSMADLDINDVYAFRSPADNNNLVVILSVHPYRGATPDPLFATDGKYEIYVSNSPDGAPDETPEATVRVTFSGSPQQFRVSGLGADITGAVGQTVNAAGIKVFCGPRDDPFFFDLDGFKHFVSGPYIPTAGYRDAAMGAPVNFFNGANV
;
A
#
# COMPACT_ATOMS: atom_id res chain seq x y z
N MET A 1 -28.52 57.81 11.69
CA MET A 1 -29.27 56.69 11.04
C MET A 1 -28.27 55.89 10.25
N PHE A 2 -27.65 54.87 10.89
CA PHE A 2 -26.58 54.06 10.26
C PHE A 2 -27.21 52.75 9.76
N SER A 3 -27.16 52.57 8.43
CA SER A 3 -27.58 51.36 7.75
C SER A 3 -26.54 50.22 8.02
N ARG A 4 -26.98 49.16 8.69
CA ARG A 4 -26.21 47.92 8.85
C ARG A 4 -26.26 47.15 7.51
N ARG A 5 -25.17 47.17 6.78
CA ARG A 5 -24.97 46.24 5.66
C ARG A 5 -24.63 44.87 6.22
N THR A 6 -25.48 43.91 5.97
CA THR A 6 -25.24 42.51 6.27
C THR A 6 -24.22 41.97 5.30
N ILE A 7 -23.00 41.73 5.77
CA ILE A 7 -21.98 41.03 5.00
C ILE A 7 -22.25 39.52 5.15
N VAL A 8 -22.80 38.91 4.13
CA VAL A 8 -22.86 37.45 4.03
C VAL A 8 -21.48 36.98 3.68
N PRO A 9 -20.84 36.11 4.48
CA PRO A 9 -19.47 35.67 4.16
C PRO A 9 -19.51 34.74 2.94
N ALA A 10 -18.85 35.18 1.88
CA ALA A 10 -18.64 34.42 0.64
C ALA A 10 -17.75 33.16 0.83
N ALA A 11 -17.37 32.84 2.06
CA ALA A 11 -16.50 31.73 2.40
C ALA A 11 -17.19 30.36 2.41
N LEU A 12 -18.53 30.29 2.36
CA LEU A 12 -19.26 29.02 2.42
C LEU A 12 -19.53 28.40 1.04
N VAL A 13 -19.28 29.13 -0.05
CA VAL A 13 -19.53 28.62 -1.41
C VAL A 13 -18.32 27.99 -2.04
N LEU A 14 -17.11 28.26 -1.56
CA LEU A 14 -15.89 27.61 -2.07
C LEU A 14 -15.65 26.19 -1.52
N GLY A 15 -16.29 25.82 -0.42
CA GLY A 15 -16.12 24.50 0.20
C GLY A 15 -16.88 23.38 -0.50
N LEU A 16 -17.93 23.68 -1.26
CA LEU A 16 -18.73 22.66 -1.96
C LEU A 16 -18.30 22.42 -3.41
N ALA A 17 -17.53 23.31 -4.01
CA ALA A 17 -17.04 23.13 -5.38
C ALA A 17 -15.80 22.20 -5.46
N GLY A 18 -15.14 21.92 -4.34
CA GLY A 18 -14.00 21.01 -4.25
C GLY A 18 -14.37 19.52 -4.17
N LEU A 19 -15.63 19.21 -3.84
CA LEU A 19 -16.11 17.82 -3.71
C LEU A 19 -16.60 17.22 -5.04
N GLY A 20 -16.71 18.01 -6.09
CA GLY A 20 -17.17 17.56 -7.40
C GLY A 20 -16.07 17.01 -8.32
N ALA A 21 -14.81 17.12 -7.94
CA ALA A 21 -13.67 16.59 -8.71
C ALA A 21 -12.92 15.48 -7.95
N ALA A 22 -13.56 14.85 -6.95
CA ALA A 22 -13.12 13.57 -6.44
C ALA A 22 -13.34 12.56 -7.59
N GLY A 23 -12.46 12.55 -8.56
CA GLY A 23 -12.22 11.41 -9.41
C GLY A 23 -12.15 10.21 -8.49
N VAL A 24 -12.76 9.14 -8.88
CA VAL A 24 -12.91 7.88 -8.17
C VAL A 24 -11.68 7.68 -7.28
N ALA A 25 -11.84 7.91 -5.97
CA ALA A 25 -10.82 7.56 -5.01
C ALA A 25 -10.64 6.05 -5.16
N ARG A 26 -9.67 5.66 -5.92
CA ARG A 26 -9.17 4.28 -5.94
C ARG A 26 -8.59 4.11 -4.57
N GLY A 27 -9.07 3.08 -3.88
CA GLY A 27 -8.82 2.90 -2.47
C GLY A 27 -7.35 2.97 -2.15
N ALA A 28 -7.05 3.57 -1.06
CA ALA A 28 -5.77 3.77 -0.40
C ALA A 28 -4.57 3.68 -1.31
N ASP A 29 -3.72 4.44 -1.57
CA ASP A 29 -2.33 4.36 -2.00
C ASP A 29 -2.00 3.74 -3.37
N HIS A 30 -2.94 3.10 -4.05
CA HIS A 30 -2.67 2.43 -5.33
C HIS A 30 -2.77 3.43 -6.48
N ARG A 31 -1.62 3.77 -7.11
CA ARG A 31 -1.51 4.70 -8.24
C ARG A 31 -2.16 6.06 -7.97
N ASP A 32 -1.91 6.59 -6.79
CA ASP A 32 -2.54 7.81 -6.29
C ASP A 32 -1.87 9.10 -6.79
N SER A 33 -0.72 8.99 -7.45
CA SER A 33 0.01 10.12 -8.01
C SER A 33 0.31 9.93 -9.50
N PRO A 34 0.60 11.02 -10.25
CA PRO A 34 1.06 10.92 -11.63
C PRO A 34 2.34 10.11 -11.79
N ASP A 35 3.27 10.22 -10.83
CA ASP A 35 4.53 9.50 -10.85
C ASP A 35 4.30 8.00 -10.59
N ALA A 36 3.50 7.64 -9.59
CA ALA A 36 3.08 6.28 -9.33
C ALA A 36 2.36 5.63 -10.53
N THR A 37 1.57 6.41 -11.28
CA THR A 37 0.93 5.93 -12.50
C THR A 37 1.94 5.68 -13.63
N SER A 38 2.98 6.51 -13.76
CA SER A 38 3.98 6.41 -14.83
C SER A 38 5.07 5.38 -14.54
N MET A 39 5.35 5.11 -13.27
CA MET A 39 6.34 4.14 -12.77
C MET A 39 5.65 3.10 -11.88
N ALA A 40 4.63 2.44 -12.41
CA ALA A 40 3.76 1.57 -11.63
C ALA A 40 4.49 0.40 -10.97
N ASP A 41 5.62 -0.03 -11.50
CA ASP A 41 6.47 -1.07 -10.94
C ASP A 41 7.32 -0.60 -9.74
N LEU A 42 7.42 0.71 -9.51
CA LEU A 42 8.02 1.33 -8.32
C LEU A 42 6.98 1.87 -7.32
N ASP A 43 5.70 1.79 -7.66
CA ASP A 43 4.62 2.23 -6.78
C ASP A 43 4.51 1.32 -5.56
N ILE A 44 4.64 1.90 -4.37
CA ILE A 44 4.53 1.19 -3.09
C ILE A 44 3.08 1.22 -2.65
N ASN A 45 2.51 0.06 -2.40
CA ASN A 45 1.13 -0.05 -1.94
C ASN A 45 1.05 -0.05 -0.41
N ASP A 46 1.67 -1.07 0.20
CA ASP A 46 1.55 -1.33 1.62
C ASP A 46 2.86 -1.83 2.23
N VAL A 47 3.04 -1.56 3.51
CA VAL A 47 4.14 -2.09 4.32
C VAL A 47 3.57 -2.78 5.54
N TYR A 48 3.95 -4.03 5.75
CA TYR A 48 3.56 -4.80 6.93
C TYR A 48 4.79 -5.24 7.71
N ALA A 49 4.74 -5.12 9.04
CA ALA A 49 5.77 -5.63 9.94
C ALA A 49 5.12 -6.28 11.15
N PHE A 50 5.38 -7.56 11.37
CA PHE A 50 4.80 -8.31 12.48
C PHE A 50 5.66 -9.50 12.87
N ARG A 51 5.47 -10.00 14.10
CA ARG A 51 6.11 -11.24 14.53
C ARG A 51 5.53 -12.44 13.79
N SER A 52 6.40 -13.33 13.35
CA SER A 52 5.96 -14.56 12.69
C SER A 52 5.05 -15.39 13.60
N PRO A 53 3.85 -15.79 13.15
CA PRO A 53 2.99 -16.68 13.94
C PRO A 53 3.56 -18.09 14.12
N ALA A 54 4.53 -18.50 13.29
CA ALA A 54 5.20 -19.78 13.41
C ALA A 54 6.37 -19.77 14.44
N ASP A 55 7.00 -18.61 14.61
CA ASP A 55 8.09 -18.42 15.58
C ASP A 55 8.19 -16.94 15.94
N ASN A 56 7.79 -16.60 17.17
CA ASN A 56 7.76 -15.22 17.66
C ASN A 56 9.14 -14.53 17.77
N ASN A 57 10.24 -15.26 17.60
CA ASN A 57 11.57 -14.68 17.53
C ASN A 57 11.90 -14.12 16.15
N ASN A 58 11.08 -14.41 15.14
CA ASN A 58 11.25 -13.95 13.77
C ASN A 58 10.33 -12.76 13.47
N LEU A 59 10.88 -11.74 12.85
CA LEU A 59 10.14 -10.63 12.26
C LEU A 59 9.80 -10.97 10.81
N VAL A 60 8.56 -10.73 10.43
CA VAL A 60 8.10 -10.72 9.04
C VAL A 60 7.95 -9.28 8.58
N VAL A 61 8.54 -8.94 7.46
CA VAL A 61 8.37 -7.66 6.78
C VAL A 61 7.88 -7.94 5.37
N ILE A 62 6.82 -7.26 4.96
CA ILE A 62 6.26 -7.34 3.62
C ILE A 62 6.20 -5.93 3.05
N LEU A 63 6.71 -5.77 1.85
CA LEU A 63 6.56 -4.57 1.03
C LEU A 63 5.79 -4.97 -0.23
N SER A 64 4.58 -4.46 -0.37
CA SER A 64 3.76 -4.65 -1.57
C SER A 64 4.01 -3.51 -2.54
N VAL A 65 4.26 -3.86 -3.80
CA VAL A 65 4.55 -2.90 -4.87
C VAL A 65 3.86 -3.30 -6.16
N HIS A 66 3.79 -2.39 -7.14
CA HIS A 66 3.26 -2.64 -8.47
C HIS A 66 1.78 -3.08 -8.48
N PRO A 67 0.87 -2.23 -7.99
CA PRO A 67 -0.55 -2.57 -7.84
C PRO A 67 -1.20 -2.89 -9.19
N TYR A 68 -2.20 -3.78 -9.16
CA TYR A 68 -2.98 -4.19 -10.33
C TYR A 68 -2.15 -4.82 -11.46
N ARG A 69 -0.99 -5.39 -11.13
CA ARG A 69 -0.12 -6.01 -12.13
C ARG A 69 -0.79 -7.20 -12.83
N GLY A 70 -1.63 -7.93 -12.12
CA GLY A 70 -2.19 -9.18 -12.60
C GLY A 70 -1.14 -10.31 -12.66
N ALA A 71 -1.53 -11.44 -13.20
CA ALA A 71 -0.67 -12.63 -13.33
C ALA A 71 0.20 -12.60 -14.61
N THR A 72 0.55 -11.43 -15.14
CA THR A 72 1.37 -11.33 -16.35
C THR A 72 2.83 -11.69 -16.07
N PRO A 73 3.51 -12.35 -17.00
CA PRO A 73 4.91 -12.72 -16.84
C PRO A 73 5.86 -11.50 -16.86
N ASP A 74 7.13 -11.76 -16.58
CA ASP A 74 8.26 -10.83 -16.60
C ASP A 74 8.13 -9.60 -17.55
N PRO A 75 8.62 -8.44 -17.13
CA PRO A 75 9.19 -8.15 -15.80
C PRO A 75 8.11 -7.81 -14.78
N LEU A 76 8.23 -8.35 -13.55
CA LEU A 76 7.32 -8.05 -12.44
C LEU A 76 7.76 -6.82 -11.65
N PHE A 77 9.06 -6.57 -11.59
CA PHE A 77 9.68 -5.50 -10.80
C PHE A 77 10.58 -4.63 -11.68
N ALA A 78 10.76 -3.37 -11.29
CA ALA A 78 11.67 -2.45 -11.96
C ALA A 78 13.12 -2.99 -11.94
N THR A 79 13.79 -2.96 -13.08
CA THR A 79 15.19 -3.38 -13.20
C THR A 79 16.17 -2.21 -13.11
N ASP A 80 15.70 -1.01 -13.28
CA ASP A 80 16.44 0.26 -13.18
C ASP A 80 16.18 1.01 -11.87
N GLY A 81 15.36 0.43 -10.99
CA GLY A 81 15.01 0.93 -9.67
C GLY A 81 15.57 0.08 -8.52
N LYS A 82 15.29 0.52 -7.32
CA LYS A 82 15.58 -0.19 -6.07
C LYS A 82 14.44 -0.02 -5.09
N TYR A 83 14.23 -1.02 -4.27
CA TYR A 83 13.27 -0.99 -3.16
C TYR A 83 14.06 -1.02 -1.86
N GLU A 84 13.81 -0.06 -0.99
CA GLU A 84 14.56 0.06 0.26
C GLU A 84 13.60 0.09 1.46
N ILE A 85 13.92 -0.71 2.46
CA ILE A 85 13.22 -0.73 3.74
C ILE A 85 14.20 -0.22 4.78
N TYR A 86 13.87 0.88 5.41
CA TYR A 86 14.63 1.48 6.49
C TYR A 86 14.08 1.00 7.82
N VAL A 87 14.97 0.45 8.65
CA VAL A 87 14.60 -0.01 9.98
C VAL A 87 15.24 0.91 11.00
N SER A 88 14.42 1.64 11.75
CA SER A 88 14.85 2.39 12.91
C SER A 88 14.54 1.59 14.17
N ASN A 89 15.56 1.35 15.00
CA ASN A 89 15.48 0.59 16.22
C ASN A 89 16.21 1.35 17.35
N SER A 90 15.79 2.59 17.61
CA SER A 90 16.34 3.42 18.64
C SER A 90 16.23 2.77 20.02
N PRO A 91 17.31 2.66 20.77
CA PRO A 91 17.32 2.01 22.10
C PRO A 91 16.39 2.68 23.11
N ASP A 92 16.10 3.96 22.96
CA ASP A 92 15.19 4.74 23.80
C ASP A 92 13.72 4.67 23.37
N GLY A 93 13.45 3.97 22.25
CA GLY A 93 12.11 3.83 21.68
C GLY A 93 11.59 5.11 21.00
N ALA A 94 12.40 6.15 20.88
CA ALA A 94 12.06 7.36 20.15
C ALA A 94 12.43 7.19 18.66
N PRO A 95 11.50 7.41 17.71
CA PRO A 95 11.84 7.39 16.30
C PRO A 95 12.88 8.48 16.02
N ASP A 96 13.94 8.10 15.31
CA ASP A 96 14.87 9.07 14.74
C ASP A 96 14.96 8.89 13.21
N GLU A 97 15.61 9.81 12.54
CA GLU A 97 15.71 9.81 11.07
C GLU A 97 16.90 8.97 10.57
N THR A 98 17.65 8.33 11.48
CA THR A 98 18.84 7.53 11.13
C THR A 98 18.51 6.06 11.22
N PRO A 99 18.40 5.34 10.09
CA PRO A 99 18.12 3.91 10.12
C PRO A 99 19.34 3.11 10.59
N GLU A 100 19.18 2.23 11.55
CA GLU A 100 20.21 1.27 11.99
C GLU A 100 20.42 0.17 10.96
N ALA A 101 19.42 -0.13 10.15
CA ALA A 101 19.53 -1.07 9.06
C ALA A 101 18.77 -0.59 7.83
N THR A 102 19.36 -0.82 6.66
CA THR A 102 18.70 -0.60 5.36
C THR A 102 18.72 -1.89 4.57
N VAL A 103 17.55 -2.44 4.34
CA VAL A 103 17.38 -3.60 3.46
C VAL A 103 17.13 -3.08 2.06
N ARG A 104 17.96 -3.49 1.10
CA ARG A 104 17.81 -3.09 -0.30
C ARG A 104 17.53 -4.30 -1.17
N VAL A 105 16.50 -4.19 -2.02
CA VAL A 105 16.16 -5.20 -3.02
C VAL A 105 16.32 -4.60 -4.40
N THR A 106 16.98 -5.33 -5.28
CA THR A 106 17.16 -4.99 -6.70
C THR A 106 16.84 -6.19 -7.57
N PHE A 107 16.44 -5.93 -8.81
CA PHE A 107 16.05 -6.97 -9.76
C PHE A 107 16.83 -6.85 -11.05
N SER A 108 17.08 -7.99 -11.70
CA SER A 108 17.79 -8.04 -12.98
C SER A 108 17.46 -9.32 -13.73
N GLY A 109 17.80 -9.35 -15.03
CA GLY A 109 17.66 -10.53 -15.87
C GLY A 109 16.24 -10.78 -16.40
N SER A 110 16.14 -11.76 -17.31
CA SER A 110 14.89 -12.30 -17.83
C SER A 110 15.11 -13.82 -18.07
N PRO A 111 14.48 -14.70 -17.29
CA PRO A 111 13.58 -14.43 -16.15
C PRO A 111 14.27 -13.66 -15.01
N GLN A 112 13.48 -12.86 -14.30
CA GLN A 112 13.99 -11.95 -13.27
C GLN A 112 14.60 -12.70 -12.09
N GLN A 113 15.72 -12.14 -11.60
CA GLN A 113 16.39 -12.53 -10.36
C GLN A 113 16.32 -11.35 -9.39
N PHE A 114 16.22 -11.66 -8.10
CA PHE A 114 16.33 -10.64 -7.04
C PHE A 114 17.68 -10.74 -6.33
N ARG A 115 18.13 -9.61 -5.78
CA ARG A 115 19.23 -9.53 -4.82
C ARG A 115 18.78 -8.68 -3.65
N VAL A 116 18.88 -9.26 -2.45
CA VAL A 116 18.65 -8.56 -1.18
C VAL A 116 20.00 -8.33 -0.53
N SER A 117 20.25 -7.09 -0.10
CA SER A 117 21.47 -6.68 0.60
C SER A 117 21.12 -5.90 1.87
N GLY A 118 22.10 -5.70 2.78
CA GLY A 118 21.91 -5.00 4.03
C GLY A 118 21.57 -5.88 5.23
N LEU A 119 21.53 -7.21 5.06
CA LEU A 119 21.22 -8.18 6.12
C LEU A 119 22.45 -9.01 6.52
N GLY A 120 23.66 -8.44 6.42
CA GLY A 120 24.93 -9.10 6.73
C GLY A 120 25.52 -9.91 5.57
N ALA A 121 24.70 -10.56 4.77
CA ALA A 121 25.09 -11.24 3.54
C ALA A 121 24.09 -10.95 2.43
N ASP A 122 24.56 -10.97 1.20
CA ASP A 122 23.67 -10.85 0.04
C ASP A 122 22.92 -12.16 -0.20
N ILE A 123 21.61 -12.04 -0.42
CA ILE A 123 20.73 -13.16 -0.73
C ILE A 123 20.21 -12.95 -2.16
N THR A 124 20.42 -13.93 -3.02
CA THR A 124 19.96 -13.90 -4.41
C THR A 124 19.06 -15.07 -4.72
N GLY A 125 18.10 -14.88 -5.61
CA GLY A 125 17.20 -15.93 -6.04
C GLY A 125 16.35 -15.55 -7.23
N ALA A 126 15.68 -16.54 -7.80
CA ALA A 126 14.72 -16.31 -8.88
C ALA A 126 13.42 -15.72 -8.33
N VAL A 127 12.85 -14.77 -9.06
CA VAL A 127 11.49 -14.25 -8.77
C VAL A 127 10.49 -15.42 -8.82
N GLY A 128 9.57 -15.42 -7.87
CA GLY A 128 8.60 -16.51 -7.67
C GLY A 128 9.12 -17.68 -6.83
N GLN A 129 10.39 -17.67 -6.41
CA GLN A 129 10.98 -18.72 -5.58
C GLN A 129 11.30 -18.22 -4.17
N THR A 130 11.11 -19.10 -3.18
CA THR A 130 11.54 -18.83 -1.81
C THR A 130 12.98 -19.25 -1.62
N VAL A 131 13.82 -18.36 -1.12
CA VAL A 131 15.20 -18.61 -0.75
C VAL A 131 15.37 -18.55 0.77
N ASN A 132 16.07 -19.55 1.33
CA ASN A 132 16.48 -19.58 2.72
C ASN A 132 18.01 -19.51 2.77
N ALA A 133 18.56 -18.45 3.33
CA ALA A 133 20.00 -18.25 3.46
C ALA A 133 20.31 -17.45 4.75
N ALA A 134 21.39 -17.83 5.42
CA ALA A 134 21.86 -17.16 6.64
C ALA A 134 20.75 -16.94 7.72
N GLY A 135 19.81 -17.88 7.86
CA GLY A 135 18.69 -17.75 8.78
C GLY A 135 17.56 -16.82 8.32
N ILE A 136 17.65 -16.29 7.11
CA ILE A 136 16.67 -15.36 6.53
C ILE A 136 15.92 -16.08 5.41
N LYS A 137 14.59 -15.90 5.40
CA LYS A 137 13.72 -16.38 4.32
C LYS A 137 13.27 -15.19 3.49
N VAL A 138 13.51 -15.26 2.18
CA VAL A 138 13.12 -14.22 1.21
C VAL A 138 12.21 -14.82 0.14
N PHE A 139 11.18 -14.10 -0.22
CA PHE A 139 10.34 -14.34 -1.38
C PHE A 139 10.10 -13.00 -2.09
N CYS A 140 10.30 -12.96 -3.40
CA CYS A 140 9.88 -11.88 -4.27
C CYS A 140 9.03 -12.46 -5.40
N GLY A 141 7.82 -11.96 -5.58
CA GLY A 141 6.91 -12.48 -6.60
C GLY A 141 5.48 -12.05 -6.37
N PRO A 142 4.57 -12.33 -7.31
CA PRO A 142 3.19 -11.89 -7.23
C PRO A 142 2.47 -12.53 -6.04
N ARG A 143 1.62 -11.75 -5.40
CA ARG A 143 0.70 -12.17 -4.34
C ARG A 143 -0.65 -11.49 -4.56
N ASP A 144 -1.72 -12.10 -4.04
CA ASP A 144 -2.97 -11.39 -3.86
C ASP A 144 -2.73 -10.21 -2.92
N ASP A 145 -3.37 -9.08 -3.23
CA ASP A 145 -3.36 -7.92 -2.35
C ASP A 145 -4.01 -8.30 -1.01
N PRO A 146 -3.29 -8.22 0.11
CA PRO A 146 -3.82 -8.59 1.42
C PRO A 146 -4.82 -7.57 1.96
N PHE A 147 -4.95 -6.40 1.33
CA PHE A 147 -5.86 -5.36 1.74
C PHE A 147 -7.30 -5.70 1.38
N PHE A 148 -8.17 -5.75 2.39
CA PHE A 148 -9.60 -5.94 2.20
C PHE A 148 -10.30 -4.59 2.16
N PHE A 149 -10.93 -4.26 1.05
CA PHE A 149 -11.70 -3.03 0.90
C PHE A 149 -13.05 -3.27 0.26
N ASP A 150 -14.12 -2.99 1.01
CA ASP A 150 -15.48 -3.02 0.51
C ASP A 150 -15.85 -1.67 -0.10
N LEU A 151 -15.55 -1.49 -1.38
CA LEU A 151 -15.74 -0.23 -2.09
C LEU A 151 -17.21 0.25 -2.09
N ASP A 152 -18.15 -0.66 -2.29
CA ASP A 152 -19.57 -0.30 -2.35
C ASP A 152 -20.09 0.09 -0.96
N GLY A 153 -19.70 -0.65 0.07
CA GLY A 153 -19.98 -0.29 1.45
C GLY A 153 -19.37 1.08 1.83
N PHE A 154 -18.14 1.33 1.40
CA PHE A 154 -17.48 2.63 1.62
C PHE A 154 -18.22 3.79 0.92
N LYS A 155 -18.58 3.61 -0.34
CA LYS A 155 -19.39 4.62 -1.07
C LYS A 155 -20.71 4.92 -0.38
N HIS A 156 -21.39 3.88 0.10
CA HIS A 156 -22.63 4.04 0.85
C HIS A 156 -22.39 4.79 2.17
N PHE A 157 -21.33 4.46 2.90
CA PHE A 157 -20.95 5.14 4.14
C PHE A 157 -20.67 6.63 3.91
N VAL A 158 -19.98 7.01 2.85
CA VAL A 158 -19.62 8.41 2.54
C VAL A 158 -20.84 9.21 2.05
N SER A 159 -21.74 8.59 1.32
CA SER A 159 -22.89 9.26 0.67
C SER A 159 -24.21 9.15 1.43
N GLY A 160 -24.31 8.24 2.38
CA GLY A 160 -25.55 7.90 3.07
C GLY A 160 -25.52 8.09 4.59
N PRO A 161 -26.66 7.97 5.26
CA PRO A 161 -26.69 7.97 6.71
C PRO A 161 -26.12 6.66 7.26
N TYR A 162 -25.33 6.78 8.32
CA TYR A 162 -24.88 5.61 9.09
C TYR A 162 -26.09 4.90 9.72
N ILE A 163 -26.23 3.60 9.51
CA ILE A 163 -27.29 2.78 10.07
C ILE A 163 -26.73 2.02 11.29
N PRO A 164 -27.13 2.37 12.54
CA PRO A 164 -26.53 1.79 13.75
C PRO A 164 -26.63 0.27 13.86
N THR A 165 -27.65 -0.32 13.24
CA THR A 165 -27.88 -1.78 13.27
C THR A 165 -27.23 -2.54 12.12
N ALA A 166 -26.87 -1.86 11.03
CA ALA A 166 -26.31 -2.46 9.82
C ALA A 166 -24.91 -1.91 9.47
N GLY A 167 -24.41 -0.96 10.27
CA GLY A 167 -23.14 -0.29 9.99
C GLY A 167 -23.22 0.60 8.75
N TYR A 168 -22.27 0.46 7.85
CA TYR A 168 -22.20 1.21 6.60
C TYR A 168 -22.83 0.48 5.40
N ARG A 169 -23.34 -0.74 5.60
CA ARG A 169 -24.11 -1.49 4.59
C ARG A 169 -25.53 -1.71 5.07
N ASP A 170 -26.48 -1.57 4.18
CA ASP A 170 -27.85 -2.01 4.45
C ASP A 170 -28.05 -3.48 4.00
N ALA A 171 -29.19 -4.05 4.39
CA ALA A 171 -29.50 -5.44 4.09
C ALA A 171 -29.60 -5.74 2.56
N ALA A 172 -29.90 -4.73 1.76
CA ALA A 172 -30.02 -4.88 0.30
C ALA A 172 -28.66 -4.99 -0.39
N MET A 173 -27.60 -4.51 0.24
CA MET A 173 -26.24 -4.55 -0.33
C MET A 173 -25.56 -5.94 -0.20
N GLY A 174 -26.15 -6.86 0.58
CA GLY A 174 -25.55 -8.17 0.82
C GLY A 174 -24.28 -8.14 1.68
N ALA A 175 -23.49 -9.22 1.59
CA ALA A 175 -22.22 -9.32 2.32
C ALA A 175 -21.15 -8.38 1.75
N PRO A 176 -20.18 -7.94 2.58
CA PRO A 176 -19.03 -7.18 2.10
C PRO A 176 -18.26 -7.93 1.00
N VAL A 177 -17.82 -7.21 -0.02
CA VAL A 177 -17.07 -7.75 -1.14
C VAL A 177 -15.71 -7.06 -1.20
N ASN A 178 -14.65 -7.85 -1.23
CA ASN A 178 -13.30 -7.30 -1.39
C ASN A 178 -13.11 -6.79 -2.82
N PHE A 179 -12.94 -5.48 -2.97
CA PHE A 179 -12.65 -4.84 -4.26
C PHE A 179 -11.32 -5.32 -4.87
N PHE A 180 -10.34 -5.66 -4.01
CA PHE A 180 -9.02 -6.13 -4.43
C PHE A 180 -8.94 -7.64 -4.64
N ASN A 181 -10.05 -8.37 -4.53
CA ASN A 181 -10.04 -9.82 -4.75
C ASN A 181 -9.51 -10.17 -6.14
N GLY A 182 -8.41 -10.89 -6.19
CA GLY A 182 -7.70 -11.22 -7.42
C GLY A 182 -6.84 -10.09 -8.01
N ALA A 183 -6.68 -8.98 -7.29
CA ALA A 183 -5.65 -8.00 -7.60
C ALA A 183 -4.31 -8.51 -7.08
N ASN A 184 -3.30 -8.53 -7.95
CA ASN A 184 -1.95 -8.96 -7.59
C ASN A 184 -1.04 -7.76 -7.34
N VAL A 185 -0.14 -7.92 -6.41
CA VAL A 185 0.93 -7.01 -6.02
C VAL A 185 2.27 -7.75 -5.99
#